data_760bfcd88da2a802df8bd2be3c143375
#
_entry.id   760bfcd88da2a802df8bd2be3c143375
#
_cell.length_a   1.000
_cell.length_b   1.000
_cell.length_c   1.000
_cell.angle_alpha   90.00
_cell.angle_beta   90.00
_cell.angle_gamma   90.00
#
_symmetry.space_group_name_H-M   'P 1'
#
loop_
_entity.id
_entity.type
_entity.pdbx_description
1 polymer ?
#
loop_
_entity_poly.entity_id
_entity_poly.type
_entity_poly.pdbx_seq_one_letter_code
_entity_poly.pdbx_strand_id
1 'polypeptide(L)'
;MASSSLETSFSLTSVSELFKTDFKSYQQAVYNEDIILWSQLEKRPYTGKEQDFPKPFDYSGGVSSGSLPKKKAAGYEKIKFSSIKMYAMADVEREAVALSMSDKGAFVRLMEEPMKKIRESFAWNMERALHGTSDGKLGTIATSGVTDNGGGNYTLTLSTPVIANFEEGMFCNIETGNTDLFEITAVDPDLSTITVQRESGATQVPAQTDEIFMQQSEDNDPYGLADMNSKTSGNAYNVSTALRKWHSSQLNLSSKSITPQIFTQHLLRHEKRVGKKKGFNFCMFGYTQMEKLMNQLEDSKAYDCIKLGAKDKALAHVSWDAVVIHTPNAGSITAIANRFVPDSEVWFMNTDECAIYEAPKSGFVTEDTGTPLLRSQDEDKFEIRWAWYGQAYFPPISLGRIYGGSVT
;
A
#
# COMPACT_ATOMS: atom_id res chain seq x y z
N MET A 1 -21.85 -22.26 -15.12
CA MET A 1 -21.79 -22.03 -13.66
C MET A 1 -22.16 -20.57 -13.47
N ALA A 2 -23.19 -20.30 -12.65
CA ALA A 2 -23.63 -18.92 -12.45
C ALA A 2 -22.53 -18.16 -11.70
N SER A 3 -22.05 -17.04 -12.27
CA SER A 3 -21.22 -16.09 -11.58
C SER A 3 -22.03 -15.55 -10.41
N SER A 4 -21.62 -15.84 -9.17
CA SER A 4 -22.15 -15.14 -8.02
C SER A 4 -21.59 -13.72 -8.07
N SER A 5 -22.39 -12.76 -8.53
CA SER A 5 -22.12 -11.36 -8.23
C SER A 5 -22.00 -11.25 -6.72
N LEU A 6 -20.84 -10.80 -6.24
CA LEU A 6 -20.68 -10.47 -4.83
C LEU A 6 -21.68 -9.35 -4.52
N GLU A 7 -22.70 -9.68 -3.75
CA GLU A 7 -23.72 -8.71 -3.38
C GLU A 7 -23.06 -7.58 -2.59
N THR A 8 -23.30 -6.34 -3.01
CA THR A 8 -22.77 -5.12 -2.37
C THR A 8 -23.39 -4.84 -1.02
N SER A 9 -24.47 -5.53 -0.65
CA SER A 9 -25.13 -5.41 0.64
C SER A 9 -25.34 -6.79 1.28
N PHE A 10 -25.33 -6.84 2.62
CA PHE A 10 -25.71 -8.02 3.36
C PHE A 10 -27.24 -8.20 3.29
N SER A 11 -27.71 -8.91 2.27
CA SER A 11 -29.11 -9.27 2.10
C SER A 11 -29.48 -10.49 2.97
N LEU A 12 -30.78 -10.72 3.16
CA LEU A 12 -31.29 -11.89 3.85
C LEU A 12 -30.83 -13.20 3.19
N THR A 13 -30.59 -13.18 1.90
CA THR A 13 -30.11 -14.31 1.11
C THR A 13 -28.64 -14.60 1.39
N SER A 14 -27.77 -13.58 1.44
CA SER A 14 -26.36 -13.74 1.77
C SER A 14 -26.14 -14.11 3.24
N VAL A 15 -27.01 -13.62 4.13
CA VAL A 15 -26.99 -13.92 5.57
C VAL A 15 -27.60 -15.28 5.89
N SER A 16 -28.45 -15.86 5.00
CA SER A 16 -29.06 -17.17 5.22
C SER A 16 -28.05 -18.31 5.36
N GLU A 17 -26.88 -18.16 4.73
CA GLU A 17 -25.76 -19.09 4.89
C GLU A 17 -25.06 -18.94 6.24
N LEU A 18 -25.03 -17.73 6.79
CA LEU A 18 -24.52 -17.44 8.11
C LEU A 18 -25.36 -18.09 9.24
N PHE A 19 -26.68 -18.22 9.06
CA PHE A 19 -27.56 -18.82 10.04
C PHE A 19 -27.53 -20.35 10.04
N LYS A 20 -27.06 -20.99 8.97
CA LYS A 20 -27.09 -22.45 8.80
C LYS A 20 -25.81 -23.18 9.19
N THR A 21 -24.72 -22.45 9.34
CA THR A 21 -23.41 -23.05 9.57
C THR A 21 -22.95 -22.81 11.00
N ASP A 22 -22.58 -23.88 11.68
CA ASP A 22 -21.92 -23.81 12.99
C ASP A 22 -20.52 -23.23 12.74
N PHE A 23 -20.36 -21.92 12.96
CA PHE A 23 -19.12 -21.20 12.73
C PHE A 23 -18.06 -21.67 13.72
N LYS A 24 -17.33 -22.68 13.35
CA LYS A 24 -16.00 -22.87 13.90
C LYS A 24 -15.16 -21.68 13.47
N SER A 25 -14.55 -21.01 14.42
CA SER A 25 -13.71 -19.81 14.32
C SER A 25 -12.48 -19.93 13.40
N TYR A 26 -12.63 -20.47 12.20
CA TYR A 26 -11.58 -20.84 11.27
C TYR A 26 -11.81 -20.34 9.83
N GLN A 27 -12.41 -19.19 9.67
CA GLN A 27 -12.12 -18.45 8.44
C GLN A 27 -11.00 -17.47 8.76
N GLN A 28 -9.80 -17.96 8.63
CA GLN A 28 -8.64 -17.14 8.43
C GLN A 28 -8.92 -16.34 7.15
N ALA A 29 -9.19 -15.06 7.31
CA ALA A 29 -9.42 -14.22 6.16
C ALA A 29 -8.16 -14.23 5.31
N VAL A 30 -8.29 -14.62 4.06
CA VAL A 30 -7.20 -14.76 3.08
C VAL A 30 -6.44 -13.43 2.87
N TYR A 31 -6.98 -12.32 3.33
CA TYR A 31 -6.50 -10.95 3.05
C TYR A 31 -5.48 -10.38 4.04
N ASN A 32 -5.17 -11.05 5.16
CA ASN A 32 -4.49 -10.37 6.27
C ASN A 32 -3.02 -10.67 6.47
N GLU A 33 -2.42 -11.49 5.63
CA GLU A 33 -1.05 -11.96 5.89
C GLU A 33 0.04 -10.97 5.49
N ASP A 34 -0.29 -9.95 4.66
CA ASP A 34 0.71 -9.09 4.01
C ASP A 34 0.71 -7.61 4.46
N ILE A 35 0.11 -7.28 5.61
CA ILE A 35 0.09 -5.90 6.13
C ILE A 35 1.39 -5.60 6.87
N ILE A 36 2.46 -5.36 6.13
CA ILE A 36 3.80 -5.18 6.66
C ILE A 36 4.09 -3.69 6.91
N LEU A 37 3.94 -2.87 5.88
CA LEU A 37 4.36 -1.48 5.90
C LEU A 37 3.51 -0.63 6.86
N TRP A 38 2.19 -0.80 6.82
CA TRP A 38 1.26 -0.14 7.74
C TRP A 38 1.56 -0.43 9.22
N SER A 39 2.01 -1.65 9.52
CA SER A 39 2.33 -2.08 10.89
C SER A 39 3.70 -1.60 11.36
N GLN A 40 4.66 -1.40 10.45
CA GLN A 40 6.05 -1.00 10.78
C GLN A 40 6.21 0.51 10.95
N LEU A 41 5.35 1.32 10.31
CA LEU A 41 5.49 2.75 10.32
C LEU A 41 4.93 3.36 11.61
N GLU A 42 5.66 4.34 12.14
CA GLU A 42 5.20 5.12 13.29
C GLU A 42 3.98 5.97 12.90
N LYS A 43 2.95 5.92 13.74
CA LYS A 43 1.76 6.76 13.60
C LYS A 43 1.92 8.05 14.38
N ARG A 44 1.75 9.17 13.69
CA ARG A 44 1.86 10.53 14.24
C ARG A 44 0.56 11.28 14.08
N PRO A 45 0.19 12.15 15.06
CA PRO A 45 -1.04 12.92 14.93
C PRO A 45 -0.95 13.93 13.79
N TYR A 46 -1.97 13.96 12.94
CA TYR A 46 -2.18 14.98 11.92
C TYR A 46 -3.01 16.12 12.49
N THR A 47 -2.50 17.36 12.40
CA THR A 47 -3.18 18.54 12.96
C THR A 47 -3.30 19.63 11.90
N GLY A 48 -4.50 20.22 11.78
CA GLY A 48 -4.77 21.31 10.84
C GLY A 48 -5.10 20.87 9.42
N LYS A 49 -5.10 21.80 8.48
CA LYS A 49 -5.41 21.57 7.07
C LYS A 49 -4.20 21.03 6.30
N GLU A 50 -3.03 21.50 6.62
CA GLU A 50 -1.76 21.10 6.03
C GLU A 50 -0.74 20.84 7.14
N GLN A 51 0.12 19.86 6.93
CA GLN A 51 1.24 19.61 7.82
C GLN A 51 2.48 20.26 7.23
N ASP A 52 3.08 21.18 7.99
CA ASP A 52 4.26 21.95 7.58
C ASP A 52 5.44 21.71 8.53
N PHE A 53 6.60 21.31 8.00
CA PHE A 53 7.83 21.36 8.80
C PHE A 53 8.98 22.02 8.03
N PRO A 54 9.66 22.98 8.68
CA PRO A 54 10.86 23.56 8.11
C PRO A 54 12.03 22.58 8.22
N LYS A 55 12.71 22.31 7.11
CA LYS A 55 13.94 21.51 7.10
C LYS A 55 15.11 22.36 6.63
N PRO A 56 16.25 22.41 7.38
CA PRO A 56 17.42 23.16 6.95
C PRO A 56 18.17 22.39 5.87
N PHE A 57 18.51 23.06 4.78
CA PHE A 57 19.28 22.48 3.66
C PHE A 57 20.62 23.15 3.42
N ASP A 58 20.83 24.33 3.97
CA ASP A 58 22.04 25.12 3.75
C ASP A 58 23.12 24.87 4.78
N TYR A 59 24.34 24.97 4.34
CA TYR A 59 25.55 24.94 5.17
C TYR A 59 26.21 26.30 5.18
N SER A 60 26.60 26.78 6.34
CA SER A 60 27.40 27.99 6.52
C SER A 60 28.57 27.71 7.43
N GLY A 61 29.66 28.41 7.22
CA GLY A 61 30.87 28.30 8.02
C GLY A 61 32.11 28.05 7.16
N GLY A 62 33.24 28.22 7.74
CA GLY A 62 34.56 28.01 7.12
C GLY A 62 35.67 28.25 8.12
N VAL A 63 36.88 27.90 7.75
CA VAL A 63 38.10 28.15 8.54
C VAL A 63 38.82 29.36 7.92
N SER A 64 39.30 30.25 8.78
CA SER A 64 40.03 31.44 8.35
C SER A 64 41.25 31.67 9.25
N SER A 65 42.31 32.15 8.65
CA SER A 65 43.56 32.55 9.28
C SER A 65 43.65 34.06 9.63
N GLY A 66 42.56 34.82 9.42
CA GLY A 66 42.60 36.26 9.70
C GLY A 66 41.29 37.00 9.43
N SER A 67 40.62 36.77 8.30
CA SER A 67 39.30 37.34 8.01
C SER A 67 38.19 36.36 8.29
N LEU A 68 37.03 36.83 8.74
CA LEU A 68 35.88 35.94 9.00
C LEU A 68 35.37 35.32 7.69
N PRO A 69 34.98 34.04 7.70
CA PRO A 69 34.33 33.40 6.57
C PRO A 69 33.07 34.15 6.11
N LYS A 70 32.72 34.02 4.83
CA LYS A 70 31.51 34.63 4.29
C LYS A 70 30.27 34.17 5.05
N LYS A 71 29.50 35.12 5.56
CA LYS A 71 28.23 34.84 6.24
C LYS A 71 27.17 34.39 5.25
N LYS A 72 26.43 33.35 5.58
CA LYS A 72 25.24 32.92 4.87
C LYS A 72 24.11 32.70 5.88
N ALA A 73 22.90 33.19 5.57
CA ALA A 73 21.73 32.85 6.38
C ALA A 73 21.40 31.36 6.19
N ALA A 74 20.91 30.72 7.24
CA ALA A 74 20.40 29.37 7.13
C ALA A 74 19.17 29.36 6.22
N GLY A 75 19.22 28.57 5.14
CA GLY A 75 18.09 28.35 4.25
C GLY A 75 17.22 27.21 4.78
N TYR A 76 15.93 27.45 4.84
CA TYR A 76 14.93 26.47 5.21
C TYR A 76 13.96 26.27 4.08
N GLU A 77 13.68 25.00 3.75
CA GLU A 77 12.60 24.63 2.84
C GLU A 77 11.45 24.07 3.65
N LYS A 78 10.22 24.39 3.25
CA LYS A 78 9.02 23.89 3.88
C LYS A 78 8.55 22.60 3.21
N ILE A 79 8.57 21.52 3.95
CA ILE A 79 7.93 20.27 3.56
C ILE A 79 6.44 20.43 3.85
N LYS A 80 5.61 20.23 2.84
CA LYS A 80 4.16 20.40 2.95
C LYS A 80 3.42 19.20 2.37
N PHE A 81 2.39 18.74 3.08
CA PHE A 81 1.41 17.80 2.56
C PHE A 81 0.04 17.99 3.19
N SER A 82 -1.00 17.66 2.44
CA SER A 82 -2.39 17.69 2.87
C SER A 82 -2.89 16.30 3.20
N SER A 83 -3.92 16.23 4.07
CA SER A 83 -4.59 14.95 4.35
C SER A 83 -5.45 14.52 3.18
N ILE A 84 -5.53 13.23 2.97
CA ILE A 84 -6.49 12.55 2.12
C ILE A 84 -7.53 11.82 2.98
N LYS A 85 -8.57 11.32 2.32
CA LYS A 85 -9.65 10.59 2.97
C LYS A 85 -9.77 9.22 2.33
N MET A 86 -9.73 8.17 3.14
CA MET A 86 -10.01 6.82 2.68
C MET A 86 -11.20 6.26 3.45
N TYR A 87 -12.06 5.55 2.75
CA TYR A 87 -13.27 4.96 3.31
C TYR A 87 -13.33 3.47 2.95
N ALA A 88 -13.86 2.69 3.89
CA ALA A 88 -14.37 1.36 3.61
C ALA A 88 -15.78 1.28 4.18
N MET A 89 -16.72 0.77 3.39
CA MET A 89 -18.15 0.80 3.71
C MET A 89 -18.77 -0.57 3.44
N ALA A 90 -19.79 -0.91 4.22
CA ALA A 90 -20.66 -2.02 3.94
C ALA A 90 -22.09 -1.69 4.40
N ASP A 91 -23.05 -2.24 3.68
CA ASP A 91 -24.46 -2.11 3.98
C ASP A 91 -24.98 -3.36 4.67
N VAL A 92 -25.89 -3.17 5.62
CA VAL A 92 -26.59 -4.24 6.32
C VAL A 92 -28.09 -3.97 6.22
N GLU A 93 -28.86 -4.90 5.69
CA GLU A 93 -30.31 -4.78 5.59
C GLU A 93 -30.95 -4.71 6.97
N ARG A 94 -31.88 -3.79 7.14
CA ARG A 94 -32.58 -3.57 8.39
C ARG A 94 -33.44 -4.75 8.79
N GLU A 95 -34.02 -5.45 7.83
CA GLU A 95 -34.80 -6.68 8.08
C GLU A 95 -33.91 -7.77 8.68
N ALA A 96 -32.70 -7.97 8.15
CA ALA A 96 -31.73 -8.92 8.70
C ALA A 96 -31.36 -8.59 10.15
N VAL A 97 -31.15 -7.31 10.45
CA VAL A 97 -30.90 -6.83 11.82
C VAL A 97 -32.11 -7.11 12.72
N ALA A 98 -33.33 -6.79 12.27
CA ALA A 98 -34.56 -7.00 13.06
C ALA A 98 -34.81 -8.50 13.37
N LEU A 99 -34.59 -9.37 12.40
CA LEU A 99 -34.74 -10.81 12.59
C LEU A 99 -33.67 -11.42 13.51
N SER A 100 -32.46 -10.86 13.49
CA SER A 100 -31.37 -11.31 14.36
C SER A 100 -31.52 -10.86 15.82
N MET A 101 -32.33 -9.84 16.10
CA MET A 101 -32.52 -9.31 17.44
C MET A 101 -33.17 -10.32 18.42
N SER A 102 -33.87 -11.35 17.91
CA SER A 102 -34.47 -12.42 18.71
C SER A 102 -33.43 -13.39 19.30
N ASP A 103 -32.24 -13.48 18.71
CA ASP A 103 -31.12 -14.28 19.16
C ASP A 103 -29.85 -13.42 19.31
N LYS A 104 -29.43 -13.23 20.57
CA LYS A 104 -28.24 -12.43 20.87
C LYS A 104 -26.98 -12.92 20.15
N GLY A 105 -26.83 -14.21 19.97
CA GLY A 105 -25.67 -14.78 19.29
C GLY A 105 -25.67 -14.48 17.80
N ALA A 106 -26.82 -14.53 17.15
CA ALA A 106 -26.97 -14.16 15.73
C ALA A 106 -26.77 -12.67 15.51
N PHE A 107 -27.31 -11.80 16.36
CA PHE A 107 -27.14 -10.36 16.28
C PHE A 107 -25.67 -9.94 16.40
N VAL A 108 -24.94 -10.46 17.37
CA VAL A 108 -23.53 -10.15 17.58
C VAL A 108 -22.72 -10.56 16.34
N ARG A 109 -22.94 -11.75 15.80
CA ARG A 109 -22.23 -12.21 14.59
C ARG A 109 -22.56 -11.37 13.36
N LEU A 110 -23.83 -11.00 13.17
CA LEU A 110 -24.29 -10.18 12.07
C LEU A 110 -23.61 -8.80 12.05
N MET A 111 -23.26 -8.28 13.22
CA MET A 111 -22.59 -6.98 13.34
C MET A 111 -21.06 -7.09 13.31
N GLU A 112 -20.50 -8.10 13.97
CA GLU A 112 -19.05 -8.26 14.09
C GLU A 112 -18.39 -8.65 12.78
N GLU A 113 -19.00 -9.55 11.99
CA GLU A 113 -18.42 -10.01 10.72
C GLU A 113 -18.26 -8.93 9.66
N PRO A 114 -19.29 -8.10 9.36
CA PRO A 114 -19.11 -6.97 8.44
C PRO A 114 -18.06 -5.96 8.93
N MET A 115 -18.06 -5.65 10.23
CA MET A 115 -17.07 -4.75 10.82
C MET A 115 -15.65 -5.29 10.70
N LYS A 116 -15.47 -6.59 10.86
CA LYS A 116 -14.19 -7.26 10.67
C LYS A 116 -13.75 -7.19 9.20
N LYS A 117 -14.62 -7.56 8.26
CA LYS A 117 -14.35 -7.50 6.83
C LYS A 117 -14.00 -6.09 6.35
N ILE A 118 -14.72 -5.06 6.81
CA ILE A 118 -14.42 -3.65 6.50
C ILE A 118 -13.00 -3.29 6.94
N ARG A 119 -12.61 -3.67 8.16
CA ARG A 119 -11.27 -3.39 8.69
C ARG A 119 -10.18 -4.11 7.90
N GLU A 120 -10.42 -5.36 7.51
CA GLU A 120 -9.51 -6.16 6.71
C GLU A 120 -9.34 -5.58 5.31
N SER A 121 -10.44 -5.27 4.63
CA SER A 121 -10.43 -4.62 3.31
C SER A 121 -9.75 -3.25 3.36
N PHE A 122 -10.02 -2.47 4.41
CA PHE A 122 -9.36 -1.18 4.60
C PHE A 122 -7.85 -1.35 4.79
N ALA A 123 -7.42 -2.28 5.63
CA ALA A 123 -6.01 -2.51 5.92
C ALA A 123 -5.25 -2.97 4.68
N TRP A 124 -5.83 -3.90 3.90
CA TRP A 124 -5.27 -4.34 2.63
C TRP A 124 -5.16 -3.19 1.63
N ASN A 125 -6.22 -2.40 1.47
CA ASN A 125 -6.22 -1.27 0.55
C ASN A 125 -5.24 -0.17 0.95
N MET A 126 -5.09 0.06 2.26
CA MET A 126 -4.07 0.97 2.78
C MET A 126 -2.65 0.46 2.47
N GLU A 127 -2.37 -0.83 2.69
CA GLU A 127 -1.08 -1.43 2.39
C GLU A 127 -0.75 -1.30 0.90
N ARG A 128 -1.71 -1.63 0.03
CA ARG A 128 -1.60 -1.42 -1.42
C ARG A 128 -1.27 0.04 -1.77
N ALA A 129 -2.03 0.98 -1.22
CA ALA A 129 -1.86 2.40 -1.50
C ALA A 129 -0.51 2.94 -1.01
N LEU A 130 -0.02 2.47 0.15
CA LEU A 130 1.29 2.83 0.66
C LEU A 130 2.44 2.31 -0.22
N HIS A 131 2.24 1.20 -0.93
CA HIS A 131 3.22 0.68 -1.90
C HIS A 131 3.08 1.31 -3.28
N GLY A 132 1.93 1.88 -3.59
CA GLY A 132 1.57 2.41 -4.91
C GLY A 132 2.30 3.68 -5.33
N THR A 133 1.86 4.16 -6.47
CA THR A 133 2.11 5.52 -6.96
C THR A 133 1.01 6.43 -6.41
N SER A 134 1.33 7.65 -6.07
CA SER A 134 0.38 8.59 -5.43
C SER A 134 -0.80 9.01 -6.33
N ASP A 135 -0.83 8.52 -7.56
CA ASP A 135 -1.87 8.75 -8.56
C ASP A 135 -3.06 7.78 -8.47
N GLY A 136 -2.99 6.78 -7.58
CA GLY A 136 -4.06 5.79 -7.40
C GLY A 136 -4.12 4.68 -8.46
N LYS A 137 -3.14 4.63 -9.35
CA LYS A 137 -3.07 3.66 -10.43
C LYS A 137 -2.79 2.25 -9.93
N LEU A 138 -3.64 1.31 -10.30
CA LEU A 138 -3.48 -0.11 -10.02
C LEU A 138 -2.65 -0.84 -11.08
N GLY A 139 -2.84 -0.48 -12.35
CA GLY A 139 -2.17 -1.09 -13.48
C GLY A 139 -2.50 -0.41 -14.80
N THR A 140 -1.97 -0.95 -15.89
CA THR A 140 -2.24 -0.48 -17.26
C THR A 140 -2.56 -1.68 -18.13
N ILE A 141 -3.54 -1.55 -19.01
CA ILE A 141 -3.91 -2.59 -19.99
C ILE A 141 -2.82 -2.71 -21.05
N ALA A 142 -2.44 -3.93 -21.39
CA ALA A 142 -1.46 -4.20 -22.46
C ALA A 142 -1.98 -3.79 -23.84
N THR A 143 -1.06 -3.53 -24.79
CA THR A 143 -1.38 -3.05 -26.15
C THR A 143 -2.29 -3.98 -26.95
N SER A 144 -2.45 -5.24 -26.58
CA SER A 144 -3.40 -6.20 -27.18
C SER A 144 -4.19 -6.92 -26.09
N GLY A 145 -4.40 -6.26 -24.96
CA GLY A 145 -4.84 -6.88 -23.71
C GLY A 145 -6.33 -6.80 -23.45
N VAL A 146 -7.17 -6.42 -24.40
CA VAL A 146 -8.64 -6.35 -24.20
C VAL A 146 -9.31 -7.45 -24.98
N THR A 147 -10.06 -8.30 -24.30
CA THR A 147 -10.97 -9.29 -24.91
C THR A 147 -12.39 -9.02 -24.44
N ASP A 148 -13.29 -8.73 -25.36
CA ASP A 148 -14.72 -8.57 -25.07
C ASP A 148 -15.40 -9.95 -25.05
N ASN A 149 -15.93 -10.32 -23.89
CA ASN A 149 -16.66 -11.57 -23.69
C ASN A 149 -18.17 -11.41 -23.90
N GLY A 150 -18.62 -10.20 -24.24
CA GLY A 150 -20.02 -9.84 -24.42
C GLY A 150 -20.74 -9.51 -23.10
N GLY A 151 -21.87 -8.79 -23.22
CA GLY A 151 -22.68 -8.43 -22.06
C GLY A 151 -22.02 -7.43 -21.06
N GLY A 152 -20.97 -6.71 -21.50
CA GLY A 152 -20.23 -5.81 -20.63
C GLY A 152 -19.15 -6.51 -19.80
N ASN A 153 -18.83 -7.76 -20.12
CA ASN A 153 -17.76 -8.53 -19.48
C ASN A 153 -16.49 -8.47 -20.35
N TYR A 154 -15.37 -8.13 -19.75
CA TYR A 154 -14.09 -7.97 -20.44
C TYR A 154 -12.99 -8.73 -19.70
N THR A 155 -12.12 -9.40 -20.45
CA THR A 155 -10.86 -9.93 -19.92
C THR A 155 -9.73 -8.99 -20.32
N LEU A 156 -9.00 -8.46 -19.34
CA LEU A 156 -7.96 -7.46 -19.50
C LEU A 156 -6.61 -8.07 -19.13
N THR A 157 -5.66 -8.07 -20.07
CA THR A 157 -4.27 -8.43 -19.79
C THR A 157 -3.50 -7.20 -19.37
N LEU A 158 -2.76 -7.29 -18.30
CA LEU A 158 -2.02 -6.18 -17.71
C LEU A 158 -0.62 -6.06 -18.32
N SER A 159 -0.18 -4.84 -18.61
CA SER A 159 1.16 -4.56 -19.13
C SER A 159 2.21 -4.43 -18.03
N THR A 160 1.80 -3.99 -16.85
CA THR A 160 2.68 -3.83 -15.68
C THR A 160 2.16 -4.76 -14.59
N PRO A 161 2.85 -5.87 -14.34
CA PRO A 161 2.30 -6.88 -13.46
C PRO A 161 2.60 -6.57 -11.99
N VAL A 162 1.76 -5.80 -11.33
CA VAL A 162 1.53 -6.03 -9.91
C VAL A 162 0.09 -6.52 -9.80
N ILE A 163 -0.12 -7.75 -10.23
CA ILE A 163 -1.43 -8.43 -10.11
C ILE A 163 -1.94 -8.44 -8.67
N ALA A 164 -1.03 -8.36 -7.71
CA ALA A 164 -1.31 -8.20 -6.29
C ALA A 164 -2.14 -6.95 -5.93
N ASN A 165 -2.24 -5.96 -6.83
CA ASN A 165 -3.09 -4.78 -6.63
C ASN A 165 -4.57 -5.07 -6.87
N PHE A 166 -4.91 -6.25 -7.39
CA PHE A 166 -6.25 -6.60 -7.81
C PHE A 166 -6.79 -7.76 -6.96
N GLU A 167 -8.03 -7.63 -6.52
CA GLU A 167 -8.75 -8.67 -5.79
C GLU A 167 -10.17 -8.79 -6.36
N GLU A 168 -10.73 -9.98 -6.28
CA GLU A 168 -12.11 -10.25 -6.71
C GLU A 168 -13.11 -9.45 -5.85
N GLY A 169 -14.11 -8.88 -6.48
CA GLY A 169 -15.11 -8.02 -5.84
C GLY A 169 -14.68 -6.56 -5.66
N MET A 170 -13.49 -6.16 -6.12
CA MET A 170 -13.11 -4.75 -6.15
C MET A 170 -13.85 -4.00 -7.25
N PHE A 171 -14.22 -2.76 -6.94
CA PHE A 171 -14.69 -1.81 -7.94
C PHE A 171 -13.54 -0.94 -8.45
N CYS A 172 -13.47 -0.81 -9.76
CA CYS A 172 -12.45 -0.01 -10.43
C CYS A 172 -13.04 0.92 -11.51
N ASN A 173 -12.30 1.99 -11.79
CA ASN A 173 -12.53 2.86 -12.93
C ASN A 173 -11.43 2.57 -13.96
N ILE A 174 -11.78 2.57 -15.24
CA ILE A 174 -10.86 2.33 -16.34
C ILE A 174 -10.82 3.60 -17.18
N GLU A 175 -9.63 4.01 -17.59
CA GLU A 175 -9.34 5.27 -18.27
C GLU A 175 -9.36 6.50 -17.34
N THR A 176 -8.36 7.35 -17.51
CA THR A 176 -8.18 8.61 -16.76
C THR A 176 -9.38 9.55 -16.93
N GLY A 177 -9.90 10.05 -15.82
CA GLY A 177 -11.03 10.98 -15.80
C GLY A 177 -12.39 10.33 -16.04
N ASN A 178 -12.47 9.02 -16.18
CA ASN A 178 -13.73 8.30 -16.34
C ASN A 178 -14.27 7.83 -14.97
N THR A 179 -15.57 7.94 -14.79
CA THR A 179 -16.28 7.55 -13.56
C THR A 179 -17.10 6.28 -13.71
N ASP A 180 -17.11 5.66 -14.90
CA ASP A 180 -17.81 4.40 -15.13
C ASP A 180 -17.23 3.30 -14.26
N LEU A 181 -18.09 2.49 -13.67
CA LEU A 181 -17.74 1.50 -12.67
C LEU A 181 -17.68 0.10 -13.25
N PHE A 182 -16.61 -0.61 -12.94
CA PHE A 182 -16.42 -2.02 -13.25
C PHE A 182 -16.15 -2.80 -11.98
N GLU A 183 -16.76 -3.98 -11.86
CA GLU A 183 -16.47 -4.94 -10.80
C GLU A 183 -15.46 -5.97 -11.32
N ILE A 184 -14.44 -6.29 -10.51
CA ILE A 184 -13.47 -7.35 -10.82
C ILE A 184 -14.08 -8.68 -10.42
N THR A 185 -14.38 -9.54 -11.37
CA THR A 185 -15.05 -10.83 -11.13
C THR A 185 -14.07 -12.00 -11.04
N ALA A 186 -12.88 -11.88 -11.62
CA ALA A 186 -11.82 -12.88 -11.50
C ALA A 186 -10.45 -12.25 -11.68
N VAL A 187 -9.45 -12.82 -10.99
CA VAL A 187 -8.04 -12.44 -11.09
C VAL A 187 -7.22 -13.70 -11.38
N ASP A 188 -6.44 -13.69 -12.45
CA ASP A 188 -5.51 -14.76 -12.80
C ASP A 188 -4.07 -14.27 -12.68
N PRO A 189 -3.37 -14.63 -11.61
CA PRO A 189 -1.99 -14.19 -11.40
C PRO A 189 -0.99 -14.81 -12.37
N ASP A 190 -1.23 -16.01 -12.86
CA ASP A 190 -0.30 -16.71 -13.76
C ASP A 190 -0.29 -16.09 -15.16
N LEU A 191 -1.45 -15.66 -15.64
CA LEU A 191 -1.60 -15.00 -16.93
C LEU A 191 -1.53 -13.48 -16.85
N SER A 192 -1.43 -12.90 -15.65
CA SER A 192 -1.52 -11.46 -15.40
C SER A 192 -2.77 -10.85 -16.04
N THR A 193 -3.91 -11.54 -15.89
CA THR A 193 -5.20 -11.09 -16.43
C THR A 193 -6.22 -10.89 -15.33
N ILE A 194 -7.09 -9.91 -15.54
CA ILE A 194 -8.29 -9.68 -14.73
C ILE A 194 -9.53 -9.76 -15.60
N THR A 195 -10.60 -10.26 -15.04
CA THR A 195 -11.92 -10.21 -15.69
C THR A 195 -12.76 -9.17 -14.97
N VAL A 196 -13.34 -8.25 -15.73
CA VAL A 196 -14.17 -7.17 -15.20
C VAL A 196 -15.56 -7.21 -15.80
N GLN A 197 -16.56 -6.95 -14.96
CA GLN A 197 -17.94 -6.80 -15.34
C GLN A 197 -18.33 -5.33 -15.22
N ARG A 198 -18.86 -4.75 -16.29
CA ARG A 198 -19.37 -3.39 -16.27
C ARG A 198 -20.66 -3.33 -15.45
N GLU A 199 -20.71 -2.36 -14.55
CA GLU A 199 -21.91 -2.06 -13.79
C GLU A 199 -23.03 -1.46 -14.66
N SER A 200 -24.26 -1.55 -14.18
CA SER A 200 -25.42 -1.02 -14.89
C SER A 200 -25.33 0.50 -15.05
N GLY A 201 -25.56 0.99 -16.23
CA GLY A 201 -25.52 2.42 -16.56
C GLY A 201 -24.18 2.92 -17.10
N ALA A 202 -23.12 2.16 -16.96
CA ALA A 202 -21.84 2.48 -17.56
C ALA A 202 -21.89 2.25 -19.10
N THR A 203 -21.21 3.10 -19.85
CA THR A 203 -21.17 3.05 -21.31
C THR A 203 -19.78 2.80 -21.87
N GLN A 204 -18.76 3.00 -21.06
CA GLN A 204 -17.38 2.85 -21.48
C GLN A 204 -17.03 1.42 -21.88
N VAL A 205 -16.20 1.31 -22.89
CA VAL A 205 -15.56 0.07 -23.32
C VAL A 205 -14.06 0.23 -23.03
N PRO A 206 -13.45 -0.68 -22.25
CA PRO A 206 -12.02 -0.64 -21.99
C PRO A 206 -11.22 -0.64 -23.30
N ALA A 207 -10.20 0.20 -23.40
CA ALA A 207 -9.32 0.28 -24.55
C ALA A 207 -7.90 -0.17 -24.18
N GLN A 208 -7.11 -0.41 -25.21
CA GLN A 208 -5.69 -0.75 -25.05
C GLN A 208 -4.95 0.44 -24.42
N THR A 209 -4.04 0.15 -23.52
CA THR A 209 -3.23 1.14 -22.81
C THR A 209 -3.96 2.00 -21.77
N ASP A 210 -5.27 1.76 -21.55
CA ASP A 210 -6.00 2.44 -20.49
C ASP A 210 -5.39 2.12 -19.13
N GLU A 211 -5.46 3.10 -18.25
CA GLU A 211 -5.05 2.99 -16.86
C GLU A 211 -6.23 2.54 -16.00
N ILE A 212 -5.95 1.70 -15.03
CA ILE A 212 -6.96 1.16 -14.12
C ILE A 212 -6.72 1.77 -12.75
N PHE A 213 -7.77 2.34 -12.17
CA PHE A 213 -7.78 2.97 -10.86
C PHE A 213 -8.78 2.26 -9.94
N MET A 214 -8.54 2.26 -8.65
CA MET A 214 -9.57 1.91 -7.70
C MET A 214 -10.69 2.96 -7.75
N GLN A 215 -11.90 2.57 -7.41
CA GLN A 215 -13.05 3.48 -7.38
C GLN A 215 -12.70 4.80 -6.65
N GLN A 216 -12.79 5.92 -7.37
CA GLN A 216 -12.53 7.28 -6.88
C GLN A 216 -11.11 7.55 -6.35
N SER A 217 -10.13 6.68 -6.64
CA SER A 217 -8.77 6.86 -6.14
C SER A 217 -7.84 7.61 -7.09
N GLU A 218 -8.28 7.93 -8.31
CA GLU A 218 -7.49 8.73 -9.25
C GLU A 218 -7.04 10.04 -8.60
N ASP A 219 -5.73 10.27 -8.52
CA ASP A 219 -5.07 11.42 -7.86
C ASP A 219 -5.43 11.62 -6.36
N ASN A 220 -6.07 10.65 -5.72
CA ASN A 220 -6.54 10.74 -4.33
C ASN A 220 -5.89 9.72 -3.38
N ASP A 221 -5.00 8.88 -3.85
CA ASP A 221 -4.28 7.93 -2.98
C ASP A 221 -3.24 8.64 -2.08
N PRO A 222 -2.87 8.07 -0.92
CA PRO A 222 -1.78 8.59 -0.11
C PRO A 222 -0.46 8.56 -0.88
N TYR A 223 0.51 9.38 -0.46
CA TYR A 223 1.84 9.28 -1.01
C TYR A 223 2.39 7.87 -0.83
N GLY A 224 2.62 7.21 -1.96
CA GLY A 224 3.09 5.83 -2.00
C GLY A 224 4.61 5.73 -2.06
N LEU A 225 5.11 4.58 -1.61
CA LEU A 225 6.54 4.31 -1.57
C LEU A 225 7.14 4.21 -2.98
N ALA A 226 6.41 3.66 -3.96
CA ALA A 226 6.86 3.56 -5.35
C ALA A 226 7.12 4.94 -5.96
N ASP A 227 6.21 5.90 -5.77
CA ASP A 227 6.39 7.26 -6.25
C ASP A 227 7.57 7.94 -5.55
N MET A 228 7.60 7.97 -4.22
CA MET A 228 8.63 8.66 -3.47
C MET A 228 10.02 8.02 -3.66
N ASN A 229 10.08 6.71 -3.84
CA ASN A 229 11.31 5.97 -4.09
C ASN A 229 11.86 6.21 -5.50
N SER A 230 11.01 6.59 -6.45
CA SER A 230 11.43 6.96 -7.81
C SER A 230 11.87 8.42 -7.97
N LYS A 231 11.65 9.29 -6.97
CA LYS A 231 11.90 10.73 -7.04
C LYS A 231 13.40 11.07 -7.10
N THR A 232 13.89 11.28 -8.30
CA THR A 232 15.24 11.81 -8.59
C THR A 232 15.21 13.18 -9.26
N SER A 233 14.03 13.60 -9.72
CA SER A 233 13.78 14.89 -10.37
C SER A 233 12.42 15.45 -9.94
N GLY A 234 12.16 16.71 -10.20
CA GLY A 234 10.91 17.38 -9.81
C GLY A 234 10.88 17.77 -8.34
N ASN A 235 9.69 17.76 -7.75
CA ASN A 235 9.47 18.10 -6.35
C ASN A 235 8.91 16.89 -5.59
N ALA A 236 9.31 16.74 -4.33
CA ALA A 236 8.70 15.85 -3.36
C ALA A 236 8.31 16.67 -2.13
N TYR A 237 7.04 16.63 -1.73
CA TYR A 237 6.51 17.42 -0.61
C TYR A 237 6.81 18.93 -0.74
N ASN A 238 6.70 19.48 -1.94
CA ASN A 238 6.98 20.88 -2.28
C ASN A 238 8.48 21.28 -2.22
N VAL A 239 9.38 20.33 -1.99
CA VAL A 239 10.84 20.56 -1.97
C VAL A 239 11.46 19.95 -3.21
N SER A 240 12.37 20.71 -3.84
CA SER A 240 13.07 20.26 -5.06
C SER A 240 14.02 19.09 -4.78
N THR A 241 13.89 18.00 -5.53
CA THR A 241 14.80 16.86 -5.48
C THR A 241 16.15 17.13 -6.17
N ALA A 242 16.31 18.27 -6.85
CA ALA A 242 17.62 18.72 -7.34
C ALA A 242 18.62 18.98 -6.19
N LEU A 243 18.12 19.22 -4.99
CA LEU A 243 18.92 19.20 -3.77
C LEU A 243 19.37 17.75 -3.53
N ARG A 244 20.66 17.47 -3.74
CA ARG A 244 21.22 16.11 -3.66
C ARG A 244 20.91 15.34 -2.36
N LYS A 245 20.57 16.06 -1.30
CA LYS A 245 20.16 15.50 -0.01
C LYS A 245 18.64 15.21 0.07
N TRP A 246 17.89 15.49 -0.99
CA TRP A 246 16.44 15.32 -1.00
C TRP A 246 15.94 14.45 -2.15
N HIS A 247 16.73 13.51 -2.63
CA HIS A 247 16.28 12.52 -3.60
C HIS A 247 16.58 11.09 -3.14
N SER A 248 15.84 10.12 -3.67
CA SER A 248 16.03 8.71 -3.36
C SER A 248 17.35 8.17 -3.93
N SER A 249 17.86 7.11 -3.33
CA SER A 249 19.04 6.40 -3.82
C SER A 249 18.63 5.35 -4.83
N GLN A 250 19.09 5.44 -6.07
CA GLN A 250 18.69 4.51 -7.12
C GLN A 250 19.88 3.78 -7.73
N LEU A 251 19.68 2.50 -8.04
CA LEU A 251 20.62 1.65 -8.75
C LEU A 251 19.87 0.80 -9.77
N ASN A 252 20.22 0.94 -11.05
CA ASN A 252 19.68 0.12 -12.13
C ASN A 252 20.57 -1.11 -12.35
N LEU A 253 20.00 -2.29 -12.33
CA LEU A 253 20.68 -3.54 -12.59
C LEU A 253 20.86 -3.86 -14.07
N SER A 254 20.10 -3.20 -14.94
CA SER A 254 20.15 -3.44 -16.39
C SER A 254 20.01 -4.93 -16.74
N SER A 255 18.94 -5.54 -16.22
CA SER A 255 18.60 -6.98 -16.37
C SER A 255 19.63 -7.97 -15.77
N LYS A 256 20.46 -7.53 -14.84
CA LYS A 256 21.33 -8.43 -14.07
C LYS A 256 20.62 -8.91 -12.81
N SER A 257 21.01 -10.07 -12.29
CA SER A 257 20.55 -10.55 -10.99
C SER A 257 21.17 -9.75 -9.86
N ILE A 258 20.44 -9.59 -8.77
CA ILE A 258 20.98 -8.99 -7.55
C ILE A 258 22.05 -9.93 -6.98
N THR A 259 23.11 -9.34 -6.43
CA THR A 259 24.16 -10.08 -5.71
C THR A 259 24.42 -9.43 -4.36
N PRO A 260 24.93 -10.16 -3.35
CA PRO A 260 25.29 -9.58 -2.06
C PRO A 260 26.27 -8.40 -2.17
N GLN A 261 27.15 -8.44 -3.16
CA GLN A 261 28.08 -7.36 -3.44
C GLN A 261 27.37 -6.10 -3.94
N ILE A 262 26.42 -6.23 -4.88
CA ILE A 262 25.61 -5.11 -5.41
C ILE A 262 24.77 -4.52 -4.29
N PHE A 263 24.15 -5.38 -3.47
CA PHE A 263 23.37 -4.98 -2.30
C PHE A 263 24.21 -4.11 -1.36
N THR A 264 25.36 -4.62 -0.92
CA THR A 264 26.29 -3.88 -0.04
C THR A 264 26.78 -2.58 -0.67
N GLN A 265 27.08 -2.59 -1.97
CA GLN A 265 27.51 -1.38 -2.70
C GLN A 265 26.43 -0.30 -2.68
N HIS A 266 25.14 -0.67 -2.85
CA HIS A 266 24.04 0.29 -2.81
C HIS A 266 23.92 0.93 -1.42
N LEU A 267 24.02 0.12 -0.35
CA LEU A 267 23.98 0.60 1.03
C LEU A 267 25.10 1.59 1.32
N LEU A 268 26.34 1.23 1.01
CA LEU A 268 27.50 2.10 1.23
C LEU A 268 27.43 3.40 0.41
N ARG A 269 26.89 3.32 -0.81
CA ARG A 269 26.66 4.52 -1.65
C ARG A 269 25.62 5.45 -1.02
N HIS A 270 24.57 4.90 -0.43
CA HIS A 270 23.58 5.69 0.29
C HIS A 270 24.20 6.34 1.55
N GLU A 271 24.90 5.57 2.38
CA GLU A 271 25.56 6.09 3.59
C GLU A 271 26.57 7.20 3.29
N LYS A 272 27.33 7.06 2.21
CA LYS A 272 28.23 8.11 1.74
C LYS A 272 27.52 9.42 1.45
N ARG A 273 26.25 9.36 1.04
CA ARG A 273 25.44 10.53 0.71
C ARG A 273 24.80 11.17 1.92
N VAL A 274 24.23 10.38 2.83
CA VAL A 274 23.38 10.87 3.93
C VAL A 274 24.01 10.75 5.32
N GLY A 275 25.07 9.97 5.46
CA GLY A 275 25.74 9.65 6.73
C GLY A 275 25.19 8.38 7.38
N LYS A 276 26.02 7.73 8.19
CA LYS A 276 25.73 6.42 8.78
C LYS A 276 24.48 6.36 9.66
N LYS A 277 24.17 7.44 10.39
CA LYS A 277 22.98 7.50 11.27
C LYS A 277 21.64 7.47 10.52
N LYS A 278 21.65 7.72 9.22
CA LYS A 278 20.47 7.75 8.34
C LYS A 278 20.51 6.64 7.30
N GLY A 279 21.26 5.59 7.58
CA GLY A 279 21.31 4.39 6.76
C GLY A 279 19.97 3.66 6.74
N PHE A 280 19.78 2.78 5.78
CA PHE A 280 18.59 1.94 5.71
C PHE A 280 18.61 0.89 6.83
N ASN A 281 17.45 0.66 7.43
CA ASN A 281 17.24 -0.37 8.45
C ASN A 281 16.26 -1.45 8.00
N PHE A 282 15.51 -1.20 6.92
CA PHE A 282 14.50 -2.10 6.41
C PHE A 282 14.56 -2.18 4.88
N CYS A 283 14.34 -3.35 4.31
CA CYS A 283 14.21 -3.53 2.87
C CYS A 283 13.12 -4.55 2.52
N MET A 284 12.46 -4.31 1.40
CA MET A 284 11.43 -5.16 0.83
C MET A 284 11.86 -5.62 -0.55
N PHE A 285 11.71 -6.89 -0.80
CA PHE A 285 12.07 -7.55 -2.04
C PHE A 285 10.82 -7.99 -2.81
N GLY A 286 10.87 -7.86 -4.13
CA GLY A 286 10.05 -8.72 -4.99
C GLY A 286 10.49 -10.18 -4.84
N TYR A 287 9.56 -11.11 -4.94
CA TYR A 287 9.81 -12.54 -4.66
C TYR A 287 10.98 -13.12 -5.45
N THR A 288 11.05 -12.83 -6.76
CA THR A 288 12.14 -13.32 -7.62
C THR A 288 13.52 -12.81 -7.19
N GLN A 289 13.63 -11.54 -6.78
CA GLN A 289 14.92 -10.99 -6.33
C GLN A 289 15.30 -11.53 -4.96
N MET A 290 14.33 -11.82 -4.09
CA MET A 290 14.57 -12.46 -2.80
C MET A 290 15.10 -13.88 -2.99
N GLU A 291 14.46 -14.68 -3.84
CA GLU A 291 14.91 -16.03 -4.18
C GLU A 291 16.35 -16.02 -4.70
N LYS A 292 16.66 -15.15 -5.67
CA LYS A 292 18.01 -15.05 -6.25
C LYS A 292 19.06 -14.65 -5.23
N LEU A 293 18.74 -13.74 -4.30
CA LEU A 293 19.65 -13.36 -3.23
C LEU A 293 19.86 -14.51 -2.26
N MET A 294 18.79 -15.20 -1.85
CA MET A 294 18.85 -16.33 -0.93
C MET A 294 19.69 -17.47 -1.48
N ASN A 295 19.50 -17.86 -2.74
CA ASN A 295 20.29 -18.89 -3.40
C ASN A 295 21.79 -18.56 -3.40
N GLN A 296 22.17 -17.30 -3.56
CA GLN A 296 23.58 -16.88 -3.50
C GLN A 296 24.13 -16.82 -2.07
N LEU A 297 23.27 -16.52 -1.08
CA LEU A 297 23.66 -16.50 0.33
C LEU A 297 23.79 -17.91 0.91
N GLU A 298 22.97 -18.87 0.44
CA GLU A 298 23.11 -20.30 0.82
C GLU A 298 24.49 -20.84 0.48
N ASP A 299 25.01 -20.51 -0.69
CA ASP A 299 26.37 -20.90 -1.09
C ASP A 299 27.45 -20.32 -0.17
N SER A 300 27.18 -19.15 0.42
CA SER A 300 28.12 -18.45 1.31
C SER A 300 27.90 -18.68 2.80
N LYS A 301 26.79 -19.29 3.21
CA LYS A 301 26.35 -19.48 4.62
C LYS A 301 26.37 -18.20 5.47
N ALA A 302 26.00 -17.07 4.88
CA ALA A 302 26.22 -15.74 5.45
C ALA A 302 24.95 -15.06 5.95
N TYR A 303 23.89 -15.80 6.34
CA TYR A 303 22.63 -15.21 6.83
C TYR A 303 22.12 -15.90 8.10
N ASP A 304 21.44 -15.14 8.93
CA ASP A 304 20.64 -15.61 10.05
C ASP A 304 19.15 -15.46 9.72
N CYS A 305 18.42 -16.59 9.71
CA CYS A 305 16.96 -16.56 9.63
C CYS A 305 16.39 -16.32 11.03
N ILE A 306 15.71 -15.22 11.21
CA ILE A 306 15.02 -14.91 12.46
C ILE A 306 13.52 -15.15 12.25
N LYS A 307 12.97 -16.07 13.06
CA LYS A 307 11.52 -16.16 13.22
C LYS A 307 11.06 -14.95 14.02
N LEU A 308 10.27 -14.10 13.40
CA LEU A 308 9.64 -12.98 14.08
C LEU A 308 8.64 -13.53 15.09
N GLY A 309 9.11 -13.65 16.33
CA GLY A 309 8.31 -14.21 17.42
C GLY A 309 7.25 -13.23 17.93
N ALA A 310 6.26 -13.77 18.62
CA ALA A 310 5.09 -13.08 19.17
C ALA A 310 5.35 -11.88 20.12
N LYS A 311 6.59 -11.50 20.34
CA LYS A 311 6.93 -10.30 21.13
C LYS A 311 6.88 -9.00 20.34
N ASP A 312 7.07 -9.07 19.03
CA ASP A 312 6.87 -7.91 18.14
C ASP A 312 5.43 -7.96 17.61
N LYS A 313 4.52 -7.36 18.37
CA LYS A 313 3.07 -7.32 18.04
C LYS A 313 2.77 -6.74 16.67
N ALA A 314 3.67 -5.96 16.10
CA ALA A 314 3.54 -5.38 14.77
C ALA A 314 3.71 -6.39 13.63
N LEU A 315 4.47 -7.47 13.86
CA LEU A 315 4.77 -8.50 12.87
C LEU A 315 4.11 -9.85 13.17
N ALA A 316 3.29 -9.92 14.22
CA ALA A 316 2.61 -11.16 14.66
C ALA A 316 1.62 -11.74 13.64
N HIS A 317 1.32 -11.00 12.58
CA HIS A 317 0.44 -11.44 11.49
C HIS A 317 1.19 -11.77 10.19
N VAL A 318 2.50 -11.61 10.16
CA VAL A 318 3.32 -11.94 8.99
C VAL A 318 3.83 -13.36 9.17
N SER A 319 3.35 -14.29 8.34
CA SER A 319 3.76 -15.70 8.36
C SER A 319 5.14 -15.94 7.74
N TRP A 320 5.86 -14.89 7.38
CA TRP A 320 7.16 -14.95 6.70
C TRP A 320 8.31 -14.76 7.67
N ASP A 321 9.29 -15.63 7.57
CA ASP A 321 10.56 -15.44 8.26
C ASP A 321 11.30 -14.27 7.60
N ALA A 322 11.63 -13.24 8.38
CA ALA A 322 12.47 -12.14 7.92
C ALA A 322 13.94 -12.58 7.93
N VAL A 323 14.70 -12.15 6.94
CA VAL A 323 16.13 -12.36 6.87
C VAL A 323 16.85 -11.11 7.37
N VAL A 324 17.74 -11.26 8.33
CA VAL A 324 18.61 -10.17 8.76
C VAL A 324 19.95 -10.28 8.06
N ILE A 325 20.25 -9.29 7.23
CA ILE A 325 21.51 -9.20 6.50
C ILE A 325 22.45 -8.29 7.29
N HIS A 326 23.54 -8.86 7.80
CA HIS A 326 24.59 -8.11 8.45
C HIS A 326 25.59 -7.60 7.42
N THR A 327 25.71 -6.30 7.33
CA THR A 327 26.69 -5.68 6.44
C THR A 327 27.83 -5.05 7.24
N PRO A 328 29.09 -5.16 6.81
CA PRO A 328 30.27 -4.79 7.61
C PRO A 328 30.26 -3.33 8.10
N ASN A 329 29.58 -2.41 7.42
CA ASN A 329 29.57 -0.99 7.75
C ASN A 329 28.19 -0.40 7.96
N ALA A 330 27.13 -0.98 7.38
CA ALA A 330 25.77 -0.45 7.40
C ALA A 330 24.92 -1.01 8.57
N GLY A 331 25.46 -1.94 9.34
CA GLY A 331 24.73 -2.59 10.43
C GLY A 331 23.84 -3.75 9.93
N SER A 332 22.79 -4.05 10.67
CA SER A 332 21.82 -5.08 10.34
C SER A 332 20.61 -4.45 9.63
N ILE A 333 20.16 -5.08 8.54
CA ILE A 333 18.99 -4.68 7.78
C ILE A 333 18.03 -5.85 7.76
N THR A 334 16.78 -5.58 8.12
CA THR A 334 15.69 -6.56 8.02
C THR A 334 15.18 -6.60 6.60
N ALA A 335 15.25 -7.77 5.96
CA ALA A 335 14.81 -8.04 4.60
C ALA A 335 13.57 -8.92 4.61
N ILE A 336 12.51 -8.51 3.91
CA ILE A 336 11.25 -9.23 3.81
C ILE A 336 10.83 -9.26 2.34
N ALA A 337 10.28 -10.39 1.86
CA ALA A 337 9.59 -10.44 0.59
C ALA A 337 8.19 -9.83 0.72
N ASN A 338 7.76 -9.06 -0.26
CA ASN A 338 6.45 -8.42 -0.24
C ASN A 338 5.78 -8.50 -1.62
N ARG A 339 4.50 -8.88 -1.64
CA ARG A 339 3.70 -9.06 -2.87
C ARG A 339 3.48 -7.77 -3.67
N PHE A 340 3.51 -6.61 -3.01
CA PHE A 340 3.31 -5.31 -3.66
C PHE A 340 4.60 -4.71 -4.25
N VAL A 341 5.75 -5.33 -4.02
CA VAL A 341 7.01 -4.91 -4.63
C VAL A 341 7.19 -5.66 -5.94
N PRO A 342 7.46 -4.97 -7.07
CA PRO A 342 7.69 -5.64 -8.35
C PRO A 342 8.84 -6.64 -8.28
N ASP A 343 8.69 -7.79 -8.94
CA ASP A 343 9.67 -8.89 -8.93
C ASP A 343 11.06 -8.51 -9.46
N SER A 344 11.16 -7.42 -10.19
CA SER A 344 12.43 -6.88 -10.69
C SER A 344 13.10 -5.89 -9.73
N GLU A 345 12.54 -5.68 -8.54
CA GLU A 345 12.93 -4.56 -7.67
C GLU A 345 13.23 -4.98 -6.23
N VAL A 346 14.01 -4.13 -5.58
CA VAL A 346 14.23 -4.14 -4.12
C VAL A 346 14.13 -2.71 -3.61
N TRP A 347 13.30 -2.51 -2.61
CA TRP A 347 13.07 -1.21 -2.00
C TRP A 347 13.70 -1.13 -0.62
N PHE A 348 14.35 -0.04 -0.34
CA PHE A 348 15.02 0.23 0.93
C PHE A 348 14.41 1.44 1.59
N MET A 349 14.33 1.40 2.90
CA MET A 349 13.84 2.52 3.69
C MET A 349 14.52 2.61 5.04
N ASN A 350 14.46 3.80 5.62
CA ASN A 350 14.73 4.01 7.03
C ASN A 350 13.39 4.26 7.71
N THR A 351 12.89 3.29 8.46
CA THR A 351 11.58 3.36 9.13
C THR A 351 11.50 4.45 10.17
N ASP A 352 12.62 4.85 10.78
CA ASP A 352 12.65 5.90 11.83
C ASP A 352 12.34 7.31 11.26
N GLU A 353 12.62 7.52 9.97
CA GLU A 353 12.36 8.80 9.28
C GLU A 353 11.01 8.82 8.55
N CYS A 354 10.39 7.64 8.34
CA CYS A 354 9.10 7.48 7.69
C CYS A 354 8.00 7.46 8.75
N ALA A 355 6.82 7.98 8.41
CA ALA A 355 5.70 8.00 9.34
C ALA A 355 4.34 8.09 8.62
N ILE A 356 3.30 7.66 9.28
CA ILE A 356 1.92 7.89 8.88
C ILE A 356 1.33 8.96 9.79
N TYR A 357 0.89 10.07 9.19
CA TYR A 357 0.19 11.14 9.89
C TYR A 357 -1.30 10.90 9.79
N GLU A 358 -1.97 10.64 10.90
CA GLU A 358 -3.41 10.35 10.94
C GLU A 358 -4.16 11.26 11.91
N ALA A 359 -5.39 11.60 11.57
CA ALA A 359 -6.25 12.37 12.45
C ALA A 359 -6.70 11.52 13.64
N PRO A 360 -6.85 12.10 14.84
CA PRO A 360 -7.21 11.37 16.06
C PRO A 360 -8.56 10.65 16.02
N LYS A 361 -9.43 10.98 15.07
CA LYS A 361 -10.76 10.38 14.89
C LYS A 361 -10.83 9.40 13.71
N SER A 362 -9.71 8.85 13.27
CA SER A 362 -9.73 7.75 12.29
C SER A 362 -10.31 6.49 12.92
N GLY A 363 -11.23 5.82 12.21
CA GLY A 363 -11.90 4.62 12.71
C GLY A 363 -13.34 4.50 12.23
N PHE A 364 -14.15 3.69 12.93
CA PHE A 364 -15.58 3.61 12.63
C PHE A 364 -16.27 4.96 12.87
N VAL A 365 -17.04 5.38 11.87
CA VAL A 365 -17.88 6.56 11.98
C VAL A 365 -19.10 6.18 12.82
N THR A 366 -19.34 6.93 13.90
CA THR A 366 -20.46 6.71 14.80
C THR A 366 -21.44 7.84 14.72
N GLU A 367 -22.74 7.54 14.86
CA GLU A 367 -23.75 8.57 15.12
C GLU A 367 -23.55 9.21 16.51
N ASP A 368 -24.29 10.27 16.79
CA ASP A 368 -24.25 10.95 18.10
C ASP A 368 -24.60 10.02 19.29
N THR A 369 -25.29 8.93 19.01
CA THR A 369 -25.62 7.85 19.96
C THR A 369 -24.45 6.93 20.29
N GLY A 370 -23.33 7.04 19.57
CA GLY A 370 -22.13 6.19 19.71
C GLY A 370 -22.25 4.84 18.99
N THR A 371 -23.32 4.59 18.23
CA THR A 371 -23.48 3.36 17.44
C THR A 371 -22.77 3.52 16.09
N PRO A 372 -22.06 2.48 15.60
CA PRO A 372 -21.38 2.52 14.28
C PRO A 372 -22.33 2.26 13.10
N LEU A 373 -23.64 2.16 13.35
CA LEU A 373 -24.68 1.98 12.35
C LEU A 373 -25.23 3.34 11.93
N LEU A 374 -24.97 3.72 10.70
CA LEU A 374 -25.50 4.93 10.09
C LEU A 374 -26.78 4.57 9.31
N ARG A 375 -27.83 5.36 9.40
CA ARG A 375 -29.01 5.15 8.57
C ARG A 375 -28.75 5.61 7.15
N SER A 376 -29.04 4.76 6.17
CA SER A 376 -29.17 5.20 4.79
C SER A 376 -30.39 6.14 4.68
N GLN A 377 -30.29 7.21 3.86
CA GLN A 377 -31.38 8.15 3.70
C GLN A 377 -32.44 7.65 2.71
N ASP A 378 -32.04 6.89 1.71
CA ASP A 378 -32.88 6.50 0.58
C ASP A 378 -33.26 5.03 0.56
N GLU A 379 -32.67 4.18 1.42
CA GLU A 379 -32.90 2.75 1.46
C GLU A 379 -33.13 2.26 2.89
N ASP A 380 -33.86 1.16 3.05
CA ASP A 380 -34.11 0.52 4.37
C ASP A 380 -32.91 -0.34 4.79
N LYS A 381 -31.72 0.30 4.83
CA LYS A 381 -30.44 -0.31 5.18
C LYS A 381 -29.70 0.49 6.24
N PHE A 382 -28.83 -0.19 6.96
CA PHE A 382 -27.83 0.44 7.80
C PHE A 382 -26.48 0.40 7.06
N GLU A 383 -25.76 1.50 7.09
CA GLU A 383 -24.41 1.61 6.58
C GLU A 383 -23.41 1.55 7.73
N ILE A 384 -22.37 0.73 7.57
CA ILE A 384 -21.19 0.73 8.44
C ILE A 384 -20.06 1.36 7.66
N ARG A 385 -19.46 2.41 8.23
CA ARG A 385 -18.40 3.16 7.57
C ARG A 385 -17.16 3.23 8.43
N TRP A 386 -16.02 2.82 7.86
CA TRP A 386 -14.70 3.08 8.39
C TRP A 386 -14.11 4.27 7.64
N ALA A 387 -13.63 5.28 8.35
CA ALA A 387 -13.04 6.47 7.76
C ALA A 387 -11.62 6.67 8.31
N TRP A 388 -10.70 6.99 7.42
CA TRP A 388 -9.35 7.38 7.76
C TRP A 388 -9.02 8.71 7.10
N TYR A 389 -8.41 9.60 7.89
CA TYR A 389 -8.00 10.92 7.47
C TYR A 389 -6.52 11.08 7.80
N GLY A 390 -5.69 11.17 6.80
CA GLY A 390 -4.25 11.25 7.03
C GLY A 390 -3.44 11.37 5.78
N GLN A 391 -2.12 11.22 5.92
CA GLN A 391 -1.20 11.16 4.81
C GLN A 391 0.06 10.38 5.21
N ALA A 392 0.65 9.65 4.27
CA ALA A 392 1.94 9.01 4.46
C ALA A 392 3.08 9.99 4.19
N TYR A 393 4.13 9.89 4.97
CA TYR A 393 5.35 10.66 4.82
C TYR A 393 6.55 9.74 4.59
N PHE A 394 7.01 9.73 3.36
CA PHE A 394 8.17 8.98 2.91
C PHE A 394 9.23 9.94 2.36
N PRO A 395 10.12 10.48 3.20
CA PRO A 395 11.13 11.43 2.72
C PRO A 395 12.08 10.75 1.74
N PRO A 396 12.24 11.24 0.49
CA PRO A 396 13.07 10.59 -0.51
C PRO A 396 14.53 10.36 -0.09
N ILE A 397 15.02 11.19 0.82
CA ILE A 397 16.38 11.03 1.40
C ILE A 397 16.55 9.72 2.18
N SER A 398 15.47 9.19 2.76
CA SER A 398 15.46 7.97 3.57
C SER A 398 15.06 6.74 2.77
N LEU A 399 14.94 6.89 1.46
CA LEU A 399 14.51 5.83 0.55
C LEU A 399 15.62 5.44 -0.42
N GLY A 400 15.56 4.19 -0.87
CA GLY A 400 16.42 3.66 -1.90
C GLY A 400 15.73 2.56 -2.71
N ARG A 401 16.18 2.39 -3.95
CA ARG A 401 15.63 1.42 -4.89
C ARG A 401 16.74 0.79 -5.73
N ILE A 402 16.73 -0.51 -5.79
CA ILE A 402 17.41 -1.29 -6.83
C ILE A 402 16.33 -1.75 -7.79
N TYR A 403 16.45 -1.50 -9.07
CA TYR A 403 15.43 -1.81 -10.07
C TYR A 403 16.03 -2.38 -11.36
N GLY A 404 15.16 -2.92 -12.23
CA GLY A 404 15.57 -3.51 -13.49
C GLY A 404 16.36 -4.81 -13.31
N GLY A 405 16.07 -5.56 -12.24
CA GLY A 405 16.60 -6.89 -12.03
C GLY A 405 16.03 -7.92 -13.03
N SER A 406 16.81 -8.95 -13.35
CA SER A 406 16.32 -10.09 -14.14
C SER A 406 15.19 -10.79 -13.38
N VAL A 407 14.10 -11.11 -14.05
CA VAL A 407 12.98 -11.91 -13.51
C VAL A 407 12.98 -13.36 -14.07
N THR A 408 13.90 -13.63 -14.99
CA THR A 408 14.12 -14.99 -15.57
C THR A 408 15.36 -15.64 -14.98
#